data_7715f4041006f9f14bde5d4c326b6cf3
#
_entry.id   7715f4041006f9f14bde5d4c326b6cf3
#
_cell.length_a   1.000
_cell.length_b   1.000
_cell.length_c   1.000
_cell.angle_alpha   90.00
_cell.angle_beta   90.00
_cell.angle_gamma   90.00
#
_symmetry.space_group_name_H-M   'P 1'
#
loop_
_entity.id
_entity.type
_entity.pdbx_description
1 polymer ?
#
loop_
_entity_poly.entity_id
_entity_poly.type
_entity_poly.pdbx_seq_one_letter_code
_entity_poly.pdbx_strand_id
1 'polypeptide(L)'
;IRDSAYTRNGIRHHVLPYLTEEVNPRAAAHMAQTSLDLLETEEYLEQQTDQLMERYASAEKNAVVLRDAVSSEAPLLQRYVIRRVLEQLAGKRKDLTREHLESVRELFEKQVGKSVCLPYGITAVRGYETLRLEKQGVHLKEERKRKSGEEVPIPVPAGWEEEKSLAFAENPVTIVKKTSVFPERIEEKKYTKCFDCDKIKDGLVLRTRRSGDYLR
;
A
#
# COMPACT_ATOMS: atom_id res chain seq x y z
N ILE A 1 -40.74 -20.49 -21.83
CA ILE A 1 -41.07 -19.22 -21.18
C ILE A 1 -40.26 -18.15 -21.90
N ARG A 2 -40.94 -17.38 -22.79
CA ARG A 2 -40.35 -16.28 -23.58
C ARG A 2 -40.48 -14.98 -22.76
N ASP A 3 -39.89 -14.93 -21.58
CA ASP A 3 -39.88 -13.72 -20.82
C ASP A 3 -38.61 -12.91 -21.15
N SER A 4 -38.78 -11.93 -22.05
CA SER A 4 -37.72 -10.99 -22.48
C SER A 4 -37.34 -9.96 -21.41
N ALA A 5 -38.00 -9.97 -20.23
CA ALA A 5 -37.72 -9.06 -19.15
C ALA A 5 -36.32 -9.23 -18.55
N TYR A 6 -35.67 -10.39 -18.76
CA TYR A 6 -34.30 -10.63 -18.32
C TYR A 6 -33.31 -10.46 -19.45
N THR A 7 -32.27 -9.67 -19.26
CA THR A 7 -31.17 -9.40 -20.21
C THR A 7 -30.61 -10.68 -20.83
N ARG A 8 -30.44 -11.74 -20.03
CA ARG A 8 -29.97 -13.05 -20.49
C ARG A 8 -30.88 -13.66 -21.56
N ASN A 9 -32.20 -13.57 -21.39
CA ASN A 9 -33.16 -14.08 -22.36
C ASN A 9 -33.18 -13.23 -23.63
N GLY A 10 -33.04 -11.89 -23.52
CA GLY A 10 -32.88 -11.00 -24.65
C GLY A 10 -31.66 -11.35 -25.50
N ILE A 11 -30.53 -11.57 -24.89
CA ILE A 11 -29.32 -12.02 -25.60
C ILE A 11 -29.55 -13.36 -26.30
N ARG A 12 -30.11 -14.33 -25.60
CA ARG A 12 -30.32 -15.70 -26.15
C ARG A 12 -31.32 -15.74 -27.28
N HIS A 13 -32.37 -14.94 -27.22
CA HIS A 13 -33.47 -15.03 -28.19
C HIS A 13 -33.40 -14.01 -29.32
N HIS A 14 -32.62 -12.94 -29.17
CA HIS A 14 -32.52 -11.88 -30.16
C HIS A 14 -31.09 -11.67 -30.68
N VAL A 15 -30.11 -11.56 -29.77
CA VAL A 15 -28.75 -11.20 -30.16
C VAL A 15 -28.01 -12.40 -30.77
N LEU A 16 -28.02 -13.55 -30.11
CA LEU A 16 -27.30 -14.73 -30.63
C LEU A 16 -27.88 -15.25 -31.98
N PRO A 17 -29.19 -15.34 -32.19
CA PRO A 17 -29.74 -15.68 -33.52
C PRO A 17 -29.31 -14.68 -34.58
N TYR A 18 -29.46 -13.38 -34.32
CA TYR A 18 -29.03 -12.35 -35.26
C TYR A 18 -27.55 -12.50 -35.65
N LEU A 19 -26.65 -12.68 -34.68
CA LEU A 19 -25.23 -12.87 -34.95
C LEU A 19 -24.96 -14.13 -35.78
N THR A 20 -25.73 -15.20 -35.55
CA THR A 20 -25.55 -16.48 -36.26
C THR A 20 -26.11 -16.45 -37.67
N GLU A 21 -27.24 -15.81 -37.90
CA GLU A 21 -27.94 -15.76 -39.16
C GLU A 21 -27.38 -14.67 -40.09
N GLU A 22 -27.11 -13.48 -39.57
CA GLU A 22 -26.79 -12.30 -40.37
C GLU A 22 -25.28 -11.95 -40.38
N VAL A 23 -24.49 -12.42 -39.39
CA VAL A 23 -23.07 -12.03 -39.30
C VAL A 23 -22.15 -13.20 -39.56
N ASN A 24 -22.26 -14.28 -38.78
CA ASN A 24 -21.40 -15.43 -38.90
C ASN A 24 -22.10 -16.69 -38.34
N PRO A 25 -22.36 -17.73 -39.14
CA PRO A 25 -22.97 -18.98 -38.69
C PRO A 25 -22.24 -19.66 -37.52
N ARG A 26 -20.95 -19.38 -37.35
CA ARG A 26 -20.13 -19.90 -36.24
C ARG A 26 -19.96 -18.91 -35.07
N ALA A 27 -20.66 -17.79 -35.04
CA ALA A 27 -20.50 -16.77 -34.03
C ALA A 27 -20.59 -17.33 -32.60
N ALA A 28 -21.64 -18.09 -32.30
CA ALA A 28 -21.85 -18.70 -31.00
C ALA A 28 -20.74 -19.68 -30.62
N ALA A 29 -20.23 -20.49 -31.58
CA ALA A 29 -19.13 -21.41 -31.34
C ALA A 29 -17.81 -20.68 -31.07
N HIS A 30 -17.50 -19.60 -31.82
CA HIS A 30 -16.31 -18.78 -31.60
C HIS A 30 -16.37 -18.07 -30.26
N MET A 31 -17.53 -17.54 -29.85
CA MET A 31 -17.71 -16.92 -28.55
C MET A 31 -17.49 -17.92 -27.40
N ALA A 32 -18.02 -19.13 -27.55
CA ALA A 32 -17.82 -20.20 -26.57
C ALA A 32 -16.33 -20.57 -26.45
N GLN A 33 -15.65 -20.79 -27.62
CA GLN A 33 -14.21 -21.11 -27.59
C GLN A 33 -13.40 -20.01 -26.98
N THR A 34 -13.59 -18.74 -27.37
CA THR A 34 -12.90 -17.60 -26.76
C THR A 34 -13.13 -17.54 -25.25
N SER A 35 -14.34 -17.86 -24.78
CA SER A 35 -14.65 -17.90 -23.35
C SER A 35 -13.85 -18.97 -22.63
N LEU A 36 -13.65 -20.15 -23.24
CA LEU A 36 -12.81 -21.22 -22.68
C LEU A 36 -11.33 -20.80 -22.64
N ASP A 37 -10.81 -20.21 -23.71
CA ASP A 37 -9.43 -19.75 -23.80
C ASP A 37 -9.14 -18.64 -22.75
N LEU A 38 -10.12 -17.75 -22.53
CA LEU A 38 -10.03 -16.74 -21.48
C LEU A 38 -10.08 -17.33 -20.07
N LEU A 39 -10.85 -18.40 -19.87
CA LEU A 39 -10.91 -19.10 -18.59
C LEU A 39 -9.57 -19.75 -18.25
N GLU A 40 -8.96 -20.46 -19.21
CA GLU A 40 -7.63 -21.04 -19.05
C GLU A 40 -6.56 -19.96 -18.76
N THR A 41 -6.67 -18.81 -19.45
CA THR A 41 -5.79 -17.67 -19.21
C THR A 41 -5.94 -17.11 -17.80
N GLU A 42 -7.19 -16.98 -17.31
CA GLU A 42 -7.48 -16.53 -15.96
C GLU A 42 -6.91 -17.50 -14.92
N GLU A 43 -7.08 -18.81 -15.11
CA GLU A 43 -6.52 -19.84 -14.22
C GLU A 43 -4.99 -19.75 -14.15
N TYR A 44 -4.32 -19.55 -15.28
CA TYR A 44 -2.88 -19.35 -15.32
C TYR A 44 -2.44 -18.08 -14.54
N LEU A 45 -3.13 -16.97 -14.76
CA LEU A 45 -2.85 -15.70 -14.06
C LEU A 45 -3.09 -15.79 -12.55
N GLU A 46 -4.12 -16.51 -12.13
CA GLU A 46 -4.40 -16.79 -10.72
C GLU A 46 -3.28 -17.62 -10.08
N GLN A 47 -2.78 -18.67 -10.76
CA GLN A 47 -1.64 -19.46 -10.31
C GLN A 47 -0.35 -18.62 -10.17
N GLN A 48 -0.06 -17.76 -11.16
CA GLN A 48 1.07 -16.83 -11.08
C GLN A 48 0.91 -15.85 -9.91
N THR A 49 -0.32 -15.38 -9.70
CA THR A 49 -0.63 -14.47 -8.59
C THR A 49 -0.38 -15.13 -7.23
N ASP A 50 -0.77 -16.39 -7.07
CA ASP A 50 -0.55 -17.14 -5.83
C ASP A 50 0.96 -17.27 -5.52
N GLN A 51 1.78 -17.61 -6.52
CA GLN A 51 3.23 -17.66 -6.39
C GLN A 51 3.84 -16.32 -5.98
N LEU A 52 3.35 -15.22 -6.57
CA LEU A 52 3.82 -13.88 -6.24
C LEU A 52 3.38 -13.45 -4.84
N MET A 53 2.17 -13.84 -4.43
CA MET A 53 1.67 -13.60 -3.07
C MET A 53 2.56 -14.32 -2.03
N GLU A 54 2.89 -15.58 -2.26
CA GLU A 54 3.80 -16.33 -1.37
C GLU A 54 5.20 -15.70 -1.28
N ARG A 55 5.70 -15.18 -2.40
CA ARG A 55 7.03 -14.57 -2.48
C ARG A 55 7.10 -13.18 -1.87
N TYR A 56 6.11 -12.34 -2.10
CA TYR A 56 6.18 -10.91 -1.85
C TYR A 56 5.20 -10.38 -0.80
N ALA A 57 4.16 -11.13 -0.44
CA ALA A 57 3.16 -10.69 0.53
C ALA A 57 3.41 -11.27 1.92
N SER A 58 3.20 -10.45 2.93
CA SER A 58 3.17 -10.86 4.34
C SER A 58 1.85 -10.43 4.96
N ALA A 59 1.07 -11.41 5.43
CA ALA A 59 -0.22 -11.15 6.06
C ALA A 59 -0.07 -10.81 7.54
N GLU A 60 -0.75 -9.77 7.99
CA GLU A 60 -0.90 -9.37 9.38
C GLU A 60 -2.40 -9.40 9.76
N LYS A 61 -2.74 -9.18 11.03
CA LYS A 61 -4.12 -9.31 11.54
C LYS A 61 -5.16 -8.55 10.72
N ASN A 62 -4.88 -7.30 10.33
CA ASN A 62 -5.79 -6.43 9.56
C ASN A 62 -5.06 -5.72 8.40
N ALA A 63 -3.90 -6.21 8.01
CA ALA A 63 -3.08 -5.62 6.98
C ALA A 63 -2.37 -6.68 6.16
N VAL A 64 -1.96 -6.30 4.95
CA VAL A 64 -1.03 -7.05 4.12
C VAL A 64 0.09 -6.12 3.72
N VAL A 65 1.31 -6.60 3.85
CA VAL A 65 2.51 -5.86 3.45
C VAL A 65 3.07 -6.52 2.18
N LEU A 66 3.16 -5.75 1.11
CA LEU A 66 3.79 -6.14 -0.15
C LEU A 66 5.22 -5.59 -0.19
N ARG A 67 6.19 -6.43 -0.58
CA ARG A 67 7.57 -5.98 -0.84
C ARG A 67 7.63 -5.17 -2.13
N ASP A 68 8.50 -4.18 -2.18
CA ASP A 68 8.70 -3.31 -3.35
C ASP A 68 9.09 -4.09 -4.62
N ALA A 69 9.71 -5.24 -4.47
CA ALA A 69 10.08 -6.13 -5.57
C ALA A 69 8.89 -6.55 -6.46
N VAL A 70 7.64 -6.43 -5.99
CA VAL A 70 6.43 -6.61 -6.83
C VAL A 70 6.41 -5.60 -7.99
N SER A 71 6.99 -4.42 -7.81
CA SER A 71 7.03 -3.39 -8.87
C SER A 71 7.85 -3.79 -10.10
N SER A 72 8.73 -4.77 -9.99
CA SER A 72 9.51 -5.33 -11.12
C SER A 72 8.75 -6.36 -11.95
N GLU A 73 7.61 -6.85 -11.47
CA GLU A 73 6.78 -7.81 -12.19
C GLU A 73 5.97 -7.15 -13.31
N ALA A 74 5.47 -7.95 -14.24
CA ALA A 74 4.62 -7.42 -15.32
C ALA A 74 3.42 -6.63 -14.78
N PRO A 75 3.05 -5.47 -15.39
CA PRO A 75 1.98 -4.61 -14.87
C PRO A 75 0.63 -5.32 -14.69
N LEU A 76 0.36 -6.34 -15.49
CA LEU A 76 -0.83 -7.18 -15.35
C LEU A 76 -0.78 -7.96 -14.03
N LEU A 77 0.33 -8.62 -13.73
CA LEU A 77 0.52 -9.41 -12.51
C LEU A 77 0.53 -8.52 -11.27
N GLN A 78 1.13 -7.33 -11.33
CA GLN A 78 1.03 -6.35 -10.24
C GLN A 78 -0.44 -6.05 -9.89
N ARG A 79 -1.30 -5.83 -10.91
CA ARG A 79 -2.73 -5.60 -10.69
C ARG A 79 -3.45 -6.79 -10.09
N TYR A 80 -3.09 -8.01 -10.49
CA TYR A 80 -3.67 -9.23 -9.92
C TYR A 80 -3.30 -9.41 -8.46
N VAL A 81 -2.01 -9.19 -8.09
CA VAL A 81 -1.53 -9.22 -6.70
C VAL A 81 -2.26 -8.16 -5.86
N ILE A 82 -2.32 -6.91 -6.34
CA ILE A 82 -3.02 -5.82 -5.64
C ILE A 82 -4.51 -6.15 -5.47
N ARG A 83 -5.18 -6.65 -6.51
CA ARG A 83 -6.58 -7.08 -6.46
C ARG A 83 -6.77 -8.16 -5.40
N ARG A 84 -5.95 -9.20 -5.37
CA ARG A 84 -6.02 -10.28 -4.39
C ARG A 84 -5.90 -9.77 -2.96
N VAL A 85 -4.97 -8.86 -2.70
CA VAL A 85 -4.81 -8.23 -1.37
C VAL A 85 -6.04 -7.41 -1.00
N LEU A 86 -6.57 -6.61 -1.93
CA LEU A 86 -7.75 -5.78 -1.67
C LEU A 86 -9.00 -6.64 -1.41
N GLU A 87 -9.20 -7.72 -2.17
CA GLU A 87 -10.30 -8.67 -1.96
C GLU A 87 -10.19 -9.37 -0.61
N GLN A 88 -9.00 -9.77 -0.22
CA GLN A 88 -8.73 -10.38 1.09
C GLN A 88 -9.08 -9.43 2.24
N LEU A 89 -8.68 -8.17 2.15
CA LEU A 89 -8.96 -7.15 3.17
C LEU A 89 -10.43 -6.71 3.16
N ALA A 90 -11.03 -6.55 1.97
CA ALA A 90 -12.43 -6.15 1.83
C ALA A 90 -13.40 -7.28 2.22
N GLY A 91 -13.03 -8.53 1.97
CA GLY A 91 -13.91 -9.70 2.05
C GLY A 91 -14.89 -9.82 0.88
N LYS A 92 -14.74 -9.03 -0.17
CA LYS A 92 -15.59 -9.03 -1.37
C LYS A 92 -14.91 -8.32 -2.55
N ARG A 93 -15.38 -8.68 -3.78
CA ARG A 93 -14.83 -8.14 -5.05
C ARG A 93 -15.55 -6.89 -5.56
N LYS A 94 -16.77 -6.64 -5.11
CA LYS A 94 -17.60 -5.55 -5.60
C LYS A 94 -16.94 -4.19 -5.34
N ASP A 95 -17.14 -3.22 -6.22
CA ASP A 95 -16.68 -1.82 -6.11
C ASP A 95 -15.14 -1.60 -6.16
N LEU A 96 -14.35 -2.65 -6.41
CA LEU A 96 -12.91 -2.53 -6.69
C LEU A 96 -12.71 -2.32 -8.20
N THR A 97 -12.52 -1.06 -8.60
CA THR A 97 -12.32 -0.69 -10.01
C THR A 97 -10.84 -0.76 -10.41
N ARG A 98 -10.59 -0.75 -11.72
CA ARG A 98 -9.23 -0.67 -12.27
C ARG A 98 -8.47 0.56 -11.77
N GLU A 99 -9.14 1.69 -11.62
CA GLU A 99 -8.55 2.93 -11.10
C GLU A 99 -8.01 2.78 -9.69
N HIS A 100 -8.72 2.03 -8.83
CA HIS A 100 -8.23 1.70 -7.50
C HIS A 100 -6.94 0.87 -7.54
N LEU A 101 -6.86 -0.11 -8.45
CA LEU A 101 -5.66 -0.94 -8.61
C LEU A 101 -4.48 -0.12 -9.12
N GLU A 102 -4.71 0.77 -10.10
CA GLU A 102 -3.66 1.63 -10.64
C GLU A 102 -3.17 2.66 -9.62
N SER A 103 -4.06 3.26 -8.82
CA SER A 103 -3.66 4.20 -7.77
C SER A 103 -2.80 3.57 -6.70
N VAL A 104 -3.03 2.28 -6.38
CA VAL A 104 -2.17 1.50 -5.48
C VAL A 104 -0.83 1.17 -6.16
N ARG A 105 -0.85 0.76 -7.43
CA ARG A 105 0.35 0.46 -8.20
C ARG A 105 1.28 1.66 -8.32
N GLU A 106 0.72 2.85 -8.58
CA GLU A 106 1.49 4.10 -8.65
C GLU A 106 2.19 4.45 -7.33
N LEU A 107 1.71 3.96 -6.18
CA LEU A 107 2.39 4.22 -4.91
C LEU A 107 3.80 3.64 -4.86
N PHE A 108 4.12 2.58 -5.62
CA PHE A 108 5.48 2.06 -5.70
C PHE A 108 6.47 3.09 -6.24
N GLU A 109 6.02 4.04 -7.07
CA GLU A 109 6.83 5.10 -7.66
C GLU A 109 6.81 6.41 -6.84
N LYS A 110 5.95 6.49 -5.82
CA LYS A 110 5.82 7.70 -4.98
C LYS A 110 6.81 7.69 -3.81
N GLN A 111 6.96 8.85 -3.20
CA GLN A 111 7.78 9.01 -2.00
C GLN A 111 7.20 8.23 -0.81
N VAL A 112 8.08 7.77 0.07
CA VAL A 112 7.72 7.13 1.34
C VAL A 112 6.76 8.01 2.14
N GLY A 113 5.75 7.38 2.75
CA GLY A 113 4.70 8.06 3.51
C GLY A 113 3.52 8.54 2.68
N LYS A 114 3.56 8.46 1.34
CA LYS A 114 2.38 8.70 0.50
C LYS A 114 1.36 7.58 0.69
N SER A 115 0.09 7.95 0.67
CA SER A 115 -1.02 7.02 0.89
C SER A 115 -2.19 7.29 -0.05
N VAL A 116 -2.98 6.24 -0.27
CA VAL A 116 -4.22 6.28 -1.03
C VAL A 116 -5.33 5.63 -0.20
N CYS A 117 -6.49 6.30 -0.12
CA CYS A 117 -7.69 5.76 0.51
C CYS A 117 -8.51 5.01 -0.55
N LEU A 118 -8.97 3.83 -0.19
CA LEU A 118 -9.68 2.89 -1.05
C LEU A 118 -11.05 2.55 -0.45
N PRO A 119 -11.97 1.95 -1.22
CA PRO A 119 -13.24 1.45 -0.70
C PRO A 119 -13.05 0.53 0.51
N TYR A 120 -14.12 0.35 1.29
CA TYR A 120 -14.18 -0.51 2.48
C TYR A 120 -13.28 -0.09 3.64
N GLY A 121 -12.83 1.17 3.67
CA GLY A 121 -11.94 1.69 4.70
C GLY A 121 -10.53 1.12 4.63
N ILE A 122 -10.11 0.68 3.46
CA ILE A 122 -8.75 0.24 3.21
C ILE A 122 -7.89 1.47 2.89
N THR A 123 -6.67 1.49 3.44
CA THR A 123 -5.66 2.51 3.12
C THR A 123 -4.39 1.80 2.68
N ALA A 124 -3.83 2.20 1.55
CA ALA A 124 -2.51 1.78 1.10
C ALA A 124 -1.49 2.87 1.42
N VAL A 125 -0.36 2.51 2.00
CA VAL A 125 0.69 3.43 2.44
C VAL A 125 2.04 2.96 1.92
N ARG A 126 2.80 3.86 1.29
CA ARG A 126 4.16 3.60 0.82
C ARG A 126 5.15 3.59 1.99
N GLY A 127 5.79 2.47 2.24
CA GLY A 127 6.95 2.33 3.13
C GLY A 127 8.28 2.49 2.39
N TYR A 128 9.40 2.14 3.00
CA TYR A 128 10.73 2.25 2.37
C TYR A 128 10.93 1.23 1.25
N GLU A 129 10.71 -0.05 1.53
CA GLU A 129 10.84 -1.16 0.59
C GLU A 129 9.54 -1.97 0.54
N THR A 130 8.44 -1.36 0.95
CA THR A 130 7.16 -2.03 1.14
C THR A 130 6.00 -1.13 0.78
N LEU A 131 4.89 -1.77 0.46
CA LEU A 131 3.57 -1.15 0.37
C LEU A 131 2.66 -1.84 1.38
N ARG A 132 2.19 -1.10 2.38
CA ARG A 132 1.28 -1.60 3.39
C ARG A 132 -0.15 -1.28 3.01
N LEU A 133 -1.00 -2.30 2.91
CA LEU A 133 -2.43 -2.15 2.75
C LEU A 133 -3.11 -2.59 4.05
N GLU A 134 -3.88 -1.70 4.66
CA GLU A 134 -4.53 -1.99 5.95
C GLU A 134 -6.02 -1.62 5.91
N LYS A 135 -6.86 -2.46 6.52
CA LYS A 135 -8.26 -2.14 6.74
C LYS A 135 -8.40 -1.43 8.07
N GLN A 136 -8.81 -0.17 8.04
CA GLN A 136 -9.04 0.60 9.24
C GLN A 136 -10.28 0.06 9.97
N GLY A 137 -10.08 -0.53 11.14
CA GLY A 137 -11.17 -0.71 12.11
C GLY A 137 -11.65 0.65 12.61
N VAL A 138 -12.89 0.76 13.02
CA VAL A 138 -13.51 2.00 13.53
C VAL A 138 -12.68 2.62 14.69
N HIS A 139 -11.89 1.81 15.40
CA HIS A 139 -11.05 2.25 16.52
C HIS A 139 -9.70 2.91 16.12
N LEU A 140 -9.16 2.66 14.93
CA LEU A 140 -7.83 3.17 14.54
C LEU A 140 -7.82 4.68 14.23
N LYS A 141 -8.98 5.29 13.94
CA LYS A 141 -9.06 6.76 13.81
C LYS A 141 -8.82 7.48 15.14
N GLU A 142 -9.19 6.83 16.24
CA GLU A 142 -8.97 7.39 17.59
C GLU A 142 -7.53 7.18 18.06
N GLU A 143 -6.91 6.03 17.75
CA GLU A 143 -5.50 5.78 18.09
C GLU A 143 -4.52 6.65 17.30
N ARG A 144 -4.77 6.90 15.99
CA ARG A 144 -3.96 7.85 15.22
C ARG A 144 -4.08 9.27 15.76
N LYS A 145 -5.27 9.70 16.23
CA LYS A 145 -5.43 10.99 16.91
C LYS A 145 -4.70 11.02 18.25
N ARG A 146 -4.66 9.92 19.00
CA ARG A 146 -3.93 9.84 20.28
C ARG A 146 -2.42 9.81 20.06
N LYS A 147 -1.91 9.00 19.10
CA LYS A 147 -0.46 8.94 18.78
C LYS A 147 0.09 10.23 18.15
N SER A 148 -0.74 11.04 17.48
CA SER A 148 -0.30 12.31 16.87
C SER A 148 -0.02 13.43 17.87
N GLY A 149 -0.29 13.22 19.15
CA GLY A 149 -0.06 14.16 20.24
C GLY A 149 1.00 13.74 21.25
N GLU A 150 1.56 12.53 21.11
CA GLU A 150 2.54 12.01 22.06
C GLU A 150 3.86 12.77 21.92
N GLU A 151 4.26 13.44 22.99
CA GLU A 151 5.53 14.13 23.12
C GLU A 151 6.40 13.31 24.08
N VAL A 152 7.53 12.83 23.59
CA VAL A 152 8.51 12.11 24.41
C VAL A 152 9.69 13.03 24.68
N PRO A 153 9.93 13.42 25.95
CA PRO A 153 11.11 14.20 26.28
C PRO A 153 12.37 13.41 25.96
N ILE A 154 13.29 14.05 25.24
CA ILE A 154 14.56 13.47 24.87
C ILE A 154 15.54 13.71 26.03
N PRO A 155 16.00 12.63 26.71
CA PRO A 155 17.05 12.79 27.72
C PRO A 155 18.37 13.16 27.00
N VAL A 156 18.80 14.40 27.16
CA VAL A 156 20.11 14.80 26.65
C VAL A 156 21.17 14.17 27.55
N PRO A 157 22.13 13.41 27.01
CA PRO A 157 23.19 12.79 27.80
C PRO A 157 23.96 13.82 28.60
N ALA A 158 24.24 13.51 29.87
CA ALA A 158 24.93 14.46 30.77
C ALA A 158 26.44 14.50 30.50
N GLY A 159 27.03 13.38 30.08
CA GLY A 159 28.45 13.25 29.76
C GLY A 159 28.77 13.41 28.28
N TRP A 160 30.06 13.50 27.98
CA TRP A 160 30.59 13.46 26.64
C TRP A 160 30.68 11.99 26.16
N GLU A 161 30.36 11.73 24.90
CA GLU A 161 30.38 10.39 24.28
C GLU A 161 29.39 9.38 24.90
N GLU A 162 28.42 9.88 25.66
CA GLU A 162 27.31 9.03 26.12
C GLU A 162 26.31 8.76 25.00
N GLU A 163 25.82 7.52 24.99
CA GLU A 163 24.78 7.08 24.08
C GLU A 163 23.52 6.70 24.88
N LYS A 164 22.37 7.22 24.47
CA LYS A 164 21.07 6.84 25.03
C LYS A 164 20.10 6.47 23.93
N SER A 165 19.47 5.31 24.10
CA SER A 165 18.44 4.83 23.20
C SER A 165 17.07 4.96 23.84
N LEU A 166 16.09 5.35 23.04
CA LEU A 166 14.68 5.41 23.42
C LEU A 166 13.81 4.89 22.28
N ALA A 167 12.63 4.41 22.61
CA ALA A 167 11.65 4.00 21.61
C ALA A 167 10.66 5.14 21.34
N PHE A 168 10.40 5.41 20.07
CA PHE A 168 9.39 6.35 19.63
C PHE A 168 8.58 5.77 18.47
N ALA A 169 7.27 5.68 18.66
CA ALA A 169 6.38 5.08 17.66
C ALA A 169 6.88 3.73 17.13
N GLU A 170 7.32 2.85 18.06
CA GLU A 170 7.88 1.50 17.78
C GLU A 170 9.25 1.50 17.06
N ASN A 171 9.85 2.66 16.83
CA ASN A 171 11.18 2.75 16.22
C ASN A 171 12.23 3.10 17.28
N PRO A 172 13.41 2.47 17.25
CA PRO A 172 14.52 2.84 18.11
C PRO A 172 15.11 4.19 17.66
N VAL A 173 15.27 5.12 18.58
CA VAL A 173 15.98 6.38 18.35
C VAL A 173 17.18 6.41 19.28
N THR A 174 18.36 6.59 18.72
CA THR A 174 19.61 6.68 19.47
C THR A 174 20.10 8.13 19.48
N ILE A 175 20.39 8.63 20.67
CA ILE A 175 20.92 9.98 20.89
C ILE A 175 22.35 9.83 21.38
N VAL A 176 23.29 10.46 20.69
CA VAL A 176 24.70 10.42 21.03
C VAL A 176 25.19 11.86 21.23
N LYS A 177 25.74 12.14 22.38
CA LYS A 177 26.44 13.39 22.67
C LYS A 177 27.94 13.16 22.49
N LYS A 178 28.55 13.89 21.59
CA LYS A 178 30.00 13.81 21.31
C LYS A 178 30.67 15.15 21.47
N THR A 179 31.86 15.14 22.04
CA THR A 179 32.80 16.27 21.94
C THR A 179 33.48 16.20 20.58
N SER A 180 33.21 17.14 19.71
CA SER A 180 33.97 17.27 18.49
C SER A 180 34.23 18.75 18.23
N VAL A 181 35.44 19.08 17.75
CA VAL A 181 35.63 20.31 17.02
C VAL A 181 34.70 20.23 15.81
N PHE A 182 33.92 21.25 15.55
CA PHE A 182 32.95 21.30 14.47
C PHE A 182 33.66 20.86 13.18
N PRO A 183 33.32 19.72 12.56
CA PRO A 183 33.96 19.30 11.33
C PRO A 183 33.57 20.30 10.25
N GLU A 184 34.53 20.73 9.42
CA GLU A 184 34.27 21.63 8.27
C GLU A 184 33.20 21.10 7.33
N ARG A 185 32.90 19.81 7.41
CA ARG A 185 31.86 19.13 6.63
C ARG A 185 31.16 18.09 7.49
N ILE A 186 29.89 18.31 7.80
CA ILE A 186 29.02 17.31 8.44
C ILE A 186 28.54 16.37 7.34
N GLU A 187 28.95 15.09 7.38
CA GLU A 187 28.36 14.06 6.52
C GLU A 187 26.91 13.83 6.96
N GLU A 188 25.97 14.37 6.20
CA GLU A 188 24.54 14.09 6.42
C GLU A 188 24.23 12.65 6.00
N LYS A 189 24.08 11.78 6.97
CA LYS A 189 23.50 10.45 6.77
C LYS A 189 21.97 10.57 6.73
N LYS A 190 21.32 9.78 5.87
CA LYS A 190 19.89 9.84 5.55
C LYS A 190 18.96 9.88 6.78
N TYR A 191 19.39 9.34 7.93
CA TYR A 191 18.62 9.24 9.17
C TYR A 191 19.33 9.78 10.40
N THR A 192 20.38 10.58 10.20
CA THR A 192 21.14 11.19 11.29
C THR A 192 21.04 12.70 11.17
N LYS A 193 20.70 13.37 12.26
CA LYS A 193 20.73 14.83 12.38
C LYS A 193 21.66 15.23 13.51
N CYS A 194 22.46 16.23 13.25
CA CYS A 194 23.38 16.80 14.23
C CYS A 194 22.83 18.13 14.73
N PHE A 195 22.91 18.34 16.04
CA PHE A 195 22.48 19.54 16.70
C PHE A 195 23.63 20.08 17.58
N ASP A 196 23.75 21.37 17.62
CA ASP A 196 24.68 22.07 18.55
C ASP A 196 24.06 22.05 19.94
N CYS A 197 24.64 21.27 20.86
CA CYS A 197 24.12 21.12 22.21
C CYS A 197 24.12 22.43 22.98
N ASP A 198 25.07 23.34 22.72
CA ASP A 198 25.20 24.63 23.45
C ASP A 198 24.09 25.61 23.08
N LYS A 199 23.41 25.37 21.94
CA LYS A 199 22.26 26.16 21.50
C LYS A 199 20.90 25.63 22.01
N ILE A 200 20.88 24.46 22.64
CA ILE A 200 19.66 23.87 23.19
C ILE A 200 19.42 24.42 24.60
N LYS A 201 18.49 25.39 24.74
CA LYS A 201 18.21 26.05 26.01
C LYS A 201 17.14 25.37 26.85
N ASP A 202 16.11 24.80 26.21
CA ASP A 202 14.86 24.36 26.87
C ASP A 202 14.64 22.85 26.83
N GLY A 203 15.69 22.05 26.50
CA GLY A 203 15.56 20.61 26.29
C GLY A 203 15.03 20.24 24.92
N LEU A 204 14.96 18.95 24.64
CA LEU A 204 14.50 18.40 23.37
C LEU A 204 13.27 17.52 23.59
N VAL A 205 12.34 17.57 22.66
CA VAL A 205 11.15 16.70 22.65
C VAL A 205 11.04 16.03 21.29
N LEU A 206 10.87 14.73 21.30
CA LEU A 206 10.56 13.96 20.10
C LEU A 206 9.04 13.88 19.95
N ARG A 207 8.53 14.33 18.82
CA ARG A 207 7.09 14.27 18.51
C ARG A 207 6.86 14.09 17.02
N THR A 208 5.67 13.69 16.66
CA THR A 208 5.24 13.66 15.26
C THR A 208 5.08 15.08 14.71
N ARG A 209 5.33 15.24 13.40
CA ARG A 209 5.21 16.52 12.71
C ARG A 209 3.80 17.08 12.82
N ARG A 210 3.69 18.36 13.16
CA ARG A 210 2.44 19.14 13.16
C ARG A 210 2.37 20.07 11.93
N SER A 211 1.15 20.50 11.59
CA SER A 211 0.97 21.54 10.57
C SER A 211 1.68 22.82 11.02
N GLY A 212 2.52 23.38 10.16
CA GLY A 212 3.34 24.55 10.48
C GLY A 212 4.78 24.25 10.93
N ASP A 213 5.15 22.99 11.13
CA ASP A 213 6.54 22.63 11.41
C ASP A 213 7.40 22.73 10.15
N TYR A 214 8.43 23.55 10.20
CA TYR A 214 9.45 23.66 9.17
C TYR A 214 10.81 23.29 9.77
N LEU A 215 11.54 22.41 9.12
CA LEU A 215 12.97 22.22 9.36
C LEU A 215 13.70 23.29 8.54
N ARG A 216 14.32 24.22 9.22
CA ARG A 216 15.30 25.15 8.62
C ARG A 216 16.69 24.56 8.68
#